data_b0d7d4bbe4ee357dd599520ce94d9774
#
_entry.id   b0d7d4bbe4ee357dd599520ce94d9774
#
_cell.length_a   1.000
_cell.length_b   1.000
_cell.length_c   1.000
_cell.angle_alpha   90.00
_cell.angle_beta   90.00
_cell.angle_gamma   90.00
#
_symmetry.space_group_name_H-M   'P 1'
#
loop_
_entity.id
_entity.type
_entity.pdbx_description
1 polymer ?
#
loop_
_entity_poly.entity_id
_entity_poly.type
_entity_poly.pdbx_seq_one_letter_code
_entity_poly.pdbx_strand_id
1 'polypeptide(L)'
;VPWDRVFLCEEYEFAGILVERFAGYHRQSYGGCKAGVGDVLIGAAAVAAEYNGVEKTSHVKDKLIEMMHLNETLYCCGIACSAEGKATASGNYQIDNLLANVCKQNVTRFPYEIARLAEDIAGGLMVTMPSERDFDSPEVGALCRKYFKGSS
;
A
#
# COMPACT_ATOMS: atom_id res chain seq x y z
N VAL A 1 19.69 23.36 15.15
CA VAL A 1 18.36 23.99 15.02
C VAL A 1 18.44 25.34 15.76
N PRO A 2 18.03 26.46 15.15
CA PRO A 2 17.92 27.74 15.85
C PRO A 2 16.91 27.69 17.01
N TRP A 3 17.13 28.44 18.08
CA TRP A 3 16.27 28.40 19.26
C TRP A 3 14.83 28.83 19.01
N ASP A 4 14.59 29.73 18.06
CA ASP A 4 13.29 30.19 17.63
C ASP A 4 12.45 29.08 16.95
N ARG A 5 13.07 27.92 16.65
CA ARG A 5 12.43 26.74 16.08
C ARG A 5 12.37 25.55 17.03
N VAL A 6 12.73 25.74 18.29
CA VAL A 6 12.64 24.71 19.34
C VAL A 6 11.29 24.84 20.04
N PHE A 7 10.44 23.83 19.90
CA PHE A 7 9.11 23.80 20.56
C PHE A 7 9.19 23.27 21.99
N LEU A 8 10.05 22.29 22.23
CA LEU A 8 10.19 21.61 23.52
C LEU A 8 11.67 21.43 23.81
N CYS A 9 12.10 21.89 25.00
CA CYS A 9 13.46 21.71 25.49
C CYS A 9 13.39 21.18 26.91
N GLU A 10 13.89 19.97 27.13
CA GLU A 10 13.84 19.25 28.41
C GLU A 10 12.42 18.94 28.93
N GLU A 11 11.39 19.15 28.10
CA GLU A 11 9.98 18.90 28.37
C GLU A 11 9.60 17.46 27.98
N TYR A 12 10.20 16.48 28.65
CA TYR A 12 10.13 15.07 28.26
C TYR A 12 8.71 14.50 28.25
N GLU A 13 7.85 14.89 29.20
CA GLU A 13 6.46 14.42 29.25
C GLU A 13 5.66 14.92 28.06
N PHE A 14 5.77 16.22 27.73
CA PHE A 14 5.08 16.79 26.57
C PHE A 14 5.64 16.26 25.27
N ALA A 15 6.93 16.03 25.18
CA ALA A 15 7.57 15.40 24.03
C ALA A 15 7.05 13.97 23.82
N GLY A 16 6.87 13.21 24.89
CA GLY A 16 6.27 11.87 24.87
C GLY A 16 4.85 11.88 24.32
N ILE A 17 4.00 12.78 24.84
CA ILE A 17 2.61 12.95 24.38
C ILE A 17 2.58 13.38 22.91
N LEU A 18 3.43 14.32 22.49
CA LEU A 18 3.52 14.76 21.10
C LEU A 18 3.86 13.61 20.16
N VAL A 19 4.87 12.81 20.50
CA VAL A 19 5.31 11.67 19.68
C VAL A 19 4.24 10.60 19.62
N GLU A 20 3.57 10.28 20.73
CA GLU A 20 2.49 9.30 20.77
C GLU A 20 1.34 9.70 19.84
N ARG A 21 0.88 10.94 19.96
CA ARG A 21 -0.23 11.47 19.14
C ARG A 21 0.15 11.55 17.66
N PHE A 22 1.31 12.09 17.37
CA PHE A 22 1.84 12.13 16.01
C PHE A 22 1.91 10.73 15.40
N ALA A 23 2.48 9.77 16.13
CA ALA A 23 2.58 8.38 15.67
C ALA A 23 1.21 7.74 15.46
N GLY A 24 0.21 8.03 16.30
CA GLY A 24 -1.16 7.57 16.14
C GLY A 24 -1.76 8.03 14.82
N TYR A 25 -1.78 9.32 14.54
CA TYR A 25 -2.30 9.89 13.30
C TYR A 25 -1.52 9.39 12.06
N HIS A 26 -0.20 9.30 12.16
CA HIS A 26 0.63 8.77 11.09
C HIS A 26 0.29 7.30 10.78
N ARG A 27 0.05 6.49 11.80
CA ARG A 27 -0.34 5.08 11.63
C ARG A 27 -1.74 4.93 11.03
N GLN A 28 -2.69 5.75 11.49
CA GLN A 28 -4.05 5.78 10.96
C GLN A 28 -4.07 6.15 9.46
N SER A 29 -3.26 7.13 9.03
CA SER A 29 -3.23 7.58 7.65
C SER A 29 -2.84 6.50 6.63
N TYR A 30 -2.17 5.44 7.07
CA TYR A 30 -1.86 4.30 6.20
C TYR A 30 -3.10 3.56 5.68
N GLY A 31 -4.21 3.56 6.42
CA GLY A 31 -5.48 3.03 5.96
C GLY A 31 -6.03 3.72 4.71
N GLY A 32 -5.62 4.97 4.46
CA GLY A 32 -5.93 5.69 3.22
C GLY A 32 -4.82 5.53 2.17
N CYS A 33 -3.60 6.02 2.46
CA CYS A 33 -2.54 6.10 1.46
C CYS A 33 -2.06 4.73 0.95
N LYS A 34 -2.06 3.70 1.79
CA LYS A 34 -1.65 2.35 1.38
C LYS A 34 -2.76 1.57 0.71
N ALA A 35 -4.02 1.83 1.07
CA ALA A 35 -5.17 1.33 0.31
C ALA A 35 -5.13 1.83 -1.15
N GLY A 36 -4.86 3.13 -1.37
CA GLY A 36 -4.71 3.66 -2.72
C GLY A 36 -3.57 3.02 -3.54
N VAL A 37 -2.44 2.66 -2.91
CA VAL A 37 -1.38 1.88 -3.57
C VAL A 37 -1.86 0.48 -3.91
N GLY A 38 -2.63 -0.16 -3.02
CA GLY A 38 -3.25 -1.46 -3.27
C GLY A 38 -4.20 -1.43 -4.47
N ASP A 39 -5.02 -0.40 -4.60
CA ASP A 39 -5.94 -0.22 -5.75
C ASP A 39 -5.17 -0.19 -7.08
N VAL A 40 -4.03 0.51 -7.13
CA VAL A 40 -3.18 0.55 -8.33
C VAL A 40 -2.64 -0.83 -8.67
N LEU A 41 -2.16 -1.59 -7.67
CA LEU A 41 -1.65 -2.95 -7.88
C LEU A 41 -2.75 -3.92 -8.34
N ILE A 42 -3.94 -3.83 -7.75
CA ILE A 42 -5.11 -4.63 -8.12
C ILE A 42 -5.51 -4.34 -9.58
N GLY A 43 -5.61 -3.06 -9.93
CA GLY A 43 -5.91 -2.64 -11.30
C GLY A 43 -4.87 -3.13 -12.30
N ALA A 44 -3.58 -2.99 -12.00
CA ALA A 44 -2.49 -3.46 -12.86
C ALA A 44 -2.53 -4.98 -13.02
N ALA A 45 -2.78 -5.74 -11.95
CA ALA A 45 -2.91 -7.19 -12.00
C ALA A 45 -4.11 -7.65 -12.85
N ALA A 46 -5.24 -6.95 -12.74
CA ALA A 46 -6.43 -7.24 -13.55
C ALA A 46 -6.16 -7.00 -15.04
N VAL A 47 -5.50 -5.90 -15.40
CA VAL A 47 -5.11 -5.59 -16.79
C VAL A 47 -4.09 -6.61 -17.31
N ALA A 48 -3.11 -7.01 -16.49
CA ALA A 48 -2.15 -8.05 -16.85
C ALA A 48 -2.85 -9.40 -17.13
N ALA A 49 -3.83 -9.77 -16.30
CA ALA A 49 -4.64 -10.97 -16.51
C ALA A 49 -5.43 -10.93 -17.82
N GLU A 50 -6.01 -9.77 -18.16
CA GLU A 50 -6.74 -9.56 -19.42
C GLU A 50 -5.80 -9.69 -20.62
N TYR A 51 -4.64 -9.03 -20.60
CA TYR A 51 -3.66 -9.11 -21.69
C TYR A 51 -3.09 -10.52 -21.90
N ASN A 52 -3.09 -11.34 -20.86
CA ASN A 52 -2.68 -12.73 -20.95
C ASN A 52 -3.85 -13.70 -21.23
N GLY A 53 -5.09 -13.21 -21.33
CA GLY A 53 -6.29 -14.02 -21.62
C GLY A 53 -6.66 -14.99 -20.49
N VAL A 54 -6.25 -14.70 -19.24
CA VAL A 54 -6.46 -15.58 -18.07
C VAL A 54 -7.44 -15.00 -17.04
N GLU A 55 -8.06 -13.87 -17.33
CA GLU A 55 -8.95 -13.14 -16.44
C GLU A 55 -10.19 -13.94 -15.99
N LYS A 56 -10.56 -14.97 -16.76
CA LYS A 56 -11.71 -15.84 -16.46
C LYS A 56 -11.36 -17.07 -15.65
N THR A 57 -10.08 -17.36 -15.48
CA THR A 57 -9.63 -18.55 -14.74
C THR A 57 -9.90 -18.40 -13.23
N SER A 58 -10.32 -19.49 -12.59
CA SER A 58 -10.72 -19.46 -11.18
C SER A 58 -9.60 -18.99 -10.27
N HIS A 59 -8.40 -19.53 -10.40
CA HIS A 59 -7.26 -19.19 -9.56
C HIS A 59 -6.80 -17.73 -9.70
N VAL A 60 -7.00 -17.09 -10.86
CA VAL A 60 -6.72 -15.63 -11.03
C VAL A 60 -7.79 -14.81 -10.33
N LYS A 61 -9.07 -15.19 -10.48
CA LYS A 61 -10.17 -14.54 -9.76
C LYS A 61 -10.01 -14.63 -8.24
N ASP A 62 -9.65 -15.81 -7.72
CA ASP A 62 -9.44 -16.00 -6.29
C ASP A 62 -8.33 -15.09 -5.75
N LYS A 63 -7.23 -14.93 -6.51
CA LYS A 63 -6.15 -13.99 -6.16
C LYS A 63 -6.62 -12.54 -6.17
N LEU A 64 -7.36 -12.11 -7.18
CA LEU A 64 -7.92 -10.74 -7.23
C LEU A 64 -8.90 -10.48 -6.07
N ILE A 65 -9.73 -11.46 -5.72
CA ILE A 65 -10.63 -11.37 -4.57
C ILE A 65 -9.83 -11.21 -3.28
N GLU A 66 -8.79 -12.01 -3.08
CA GLU A 66 -7.93 -11.89 -1.90
C GLU A 66 -7.22 -10.54 -1.83
N MET A 67 -6.69 -10.03 -2.95
CA MET A 67 -6.09 -8.71 -3.00
C MET A 67 -7.08 -7.61 -2.59
N MET A 68 -8.31 -7.65 -3.10
CA MET A 68 -9.37 -6.72 -2.73
C MET A 68 -9.72 -6.85 -1.25
N HIS A 69 -9.88 -8.08 -0.74
CA HIS A 69 -10.17 -8.33 0.68
C HIS A 69 -9.12 -7.71 1.61
N LEU A 70 -7.84 -7.92 1.32
CA LEU A 70 -6.75 -7.36 2.11
C LEU A 70 -6.74 -5.82 2.04
N ASN A 71 -6.95 -5.25 0.86
CA ASN A 71 -6.95 -3.81 0.64
C ASN A 71 -8.11 -3.12 1.35
N GLU A 72 -9.33 -3.64 1.19
CA GLU A 72 -10.52 -3.11 1.87
C GLU A 72 -10.43 -3.27 3.40
N THR A 73 -9.86 -4.37 3.89
CA THR A 73 -9.61 -4.54 5.33
C THR A 73 -8.69 -3.45 5.86
N LEU A 74 -7.65 -3.08 5.11
CA LEU A 74 -6.75 -2.00 5.49
C LEU A 74 -7.47 -0.63 5.52
N TYR A 75 -8.30 -0.36 4.53
CA TYR A 75 -9.12 0.85 4.47
C TYR A 75 -10.11 0.92 5.65
N CYS A 76 -10.81 -0.18 5.94
CA CYS A 76 -11.72 -0.28 7.09
C CYS A 76 -11.01 0.01 8.42
N CYS A 77 -9.77 -0.46 8.61
CA CYS A 77 -8.99 -0.13 9.80
C CYS A 77 -8.77 1.38 9.95
N GLY A 78 -8.45 2.08 8.85
CA GLY A 78 -8.28 3.54 8.85
C GLY A 78 -9.56 4.29 9.23
N ILE A 79 -10.70 3.86 8.70
CA ILE A 79 -12.02 4.43 9.05
C ILE A 79 -12.36 4.16 10.51
N ALA A 80 -12.17 2.93 10.99
CA ALA A 80 -12.43 2.57 12.37
C ALA A 80 -11.62 3.42 13.37
N CYS A 81 -10.33 3.69 13.09
CA CYS A 81 -9.51 4.56 13.92
C CYS A 81 -10.14 5.95 14.11
N SER A 82 -10.74 6.49 13.06
CA SER A 82 -11.40 7.80 13.11
C SER A 82 -12.76 7.72 13.81
N ALA A 83 -13.55 6.68 13.53
CA ALA A 83 -14.90 6.53 14.08
C ALA A 83 -14.89 6.33 15.59
N GLU A 84 -13.94 5.56 16.12
CA GLU A 84 -13.78 5.27 17.56
C GLU A 84 -12.97 6.35 18.32
N GLY A 85 -12.58 7.41 17.64
CA GLY A 85 -11.86 8.52 18.25
C GLY A 85 -12.73 9.29 19.26
N LYS A 86 -12.09 10.12 20.08
CA LYS A 86 -12.75 10.88 21.16
C LYS A 86 -12.27 12.32 21.23
N ALA A 87 -13.15 13.20 21.68
CA ALA A 87 -12.78 14.57 21.97
C ALA A 87 -11.79 14.62 23.14
N THR A 88 -10.77 15.46 23.02
CA THR A 88 -9.80 15.75 24.09
C THR A 88 -10.30 16.90 24.97
N ALA A 89 -9.71 17.07 26.16
CA ALA A 89 -10.02 18.20 27.04
C ALA A 89 -9.75 19.57 26.40
N SER A 90 -8.88 19.66 25.41
CA SER A 90 -8.59 20.88 24.64
C SER A 90 -9.59 21.16 23.50
N GLY A 91 -10.62 20.32 23.34
CA GLY A 91 -11.60 20.45 22.27
C GLY A 91 -11.16 19.90 20.91
N ASN A 92 -9.96 19.32 20.82
CA ASN A 92 -9.50 18.59 19.64
C ASN A 92 -10.05 17.17 19.63
N TYR A 93 -9.91 16.48 18.51
CA TYR A 93 -10.32 15.09 18.35
C TYR A 93 -9.10 14.17 18.30
N GLN A 94 -9.07 13.14 19.12
CA GLN A 94 -8.01 12.14 19.16
C GLN A 94 -8.54 10.83 18.57
N ILE A 95 -7.85 10.30 17.59
CA ILE A 95 -8.16 8.99 17.01
C ILE A 95 -7.94 7.86 18.01
N ASP A 96 -8.51 6.69 17.77
CA ASP A 96 -8.23 5.51 18.58
C ASP A 96 -6.83 4.97 18.30
N ASN A 97 -5.94 5.02 19.29
CA ASN A 97 -4.55 4.60 19.15
C ASN A 97 -4.38 3.09 19.02
N LEU A 98 -5.26 2.29 19.61
CA LEU A 98 -5.20 0.82 19.47
C LEU A 98 -5.50 0.43 18.02
N LEU A 99 -6.59 0.96 17.46
CA LEU A 99 -6.96 0.71 16.07
C LEU A 99 -5.92 1.27 15.09
N ALA A 100 -5.30 2.41 15.40
CA ALA A 100 -4.17 2.93 14.63
C ALA A 100 -2.98 1.95 14.61
N ASN A 101 -2.69 1.30 15.74
CA ASN A 101 -1.67 0.26 15.81
C ASN A 101 -2.05 -1.00 15.02
N VAL A 102 -3.33 -1.41 15.05
CA VAL A 102 -3.85 -2.51 14.21
C VAL A 102 -3.70 -2.16 12.73
N CYS A 103 -4.08 -0.94 12.33
CA CYS A 103 -3.88 -0.45 10.96
C CYS A 103 -2.39 -0.53 10.55
N LYS A 104 -1.49 -0.05 11.41
CA LYS A 104 -0.04 -0.13 11.15
C LYS A 104 0.46 -1.56 11.05
N GLN A 105 -0.02 -2.47 11.88
CA GLN A 105 0.35 -3.88 11.85
C GLN A 105 -0.08 -4.52 10.52
N ASN A 106 -1.29 -4.24 10.05
CA ASN A 106 -1.80 -4.74 8.79
C ASN A 106 -1.02 -4.17 7.59
N VAL A 107 -0.64 -2.90 7.63
CA VAL A 107 0.15 -2.27 6.58
C VAL A 107 1.56 -2.83 6.42
N THR A 108 2.08 -3.50 7.44
CA THR A 108 3.37 -4.19 7.35
C THR A 108 3.28 -5.59 6.71
N ARG A 109 2.07 -6.04 6.39
CA ARG A 109 1.80 -7.39 5.85
C ARG A 109 1.01 -7.36 4.55
N PHE A 110 -0.15 -6.73 4.54
CA PHE A 110 -1.11 -6.79 3.42
C PHE A 110 -0.55 -6.25 2.11
N PRO A 111 0.14 -5.11 2.04
CA PRO A 111 0.73 -4.65 0.79
C PRO A 111 1.76 -5.60 0.19
N TYR A 112 2.51 -6.32 1.01
CA TYR A 112 3.45 -7.34 0.53
C TYR A 112 2.72 -8.53 -0.08
N GLU A 113 1.64 -8.98 0.55
CA GLU A 113 0.83 -10.08 0.01
C GLU A 113 0.10 -9.67 -1.26
N ILE A 114 -0.45 -8.45 -1.32
CA ILE A 114 -1.05 -7.88 -2.53
C ILE A 114 -0.01 -7.84 -3.67
N ALA A 115 1.20 -7.36 -3.39
CA ALA A 115 2.28 -7.31 -4.39
C ALA A 115 2.68 -8.70 -4.87
N ARG A 116 2.80 -9.68 -3.95
CA ARG A 116 3.11 -11.08 -4.28
C ARG A 116 2.04 -11.70 -5.19
N LEU A 117 0.76 -11.44 -4.90
CA LEU A 117 -0.34 -11.94 -5.73
C LEU A 117 -0.37 -11.26 -7.11
N ALA A 118 -0.08 -9.96 -7.17
CA ALA A 118 0.03 -9.25 -8.44
C ALA A 118 1.18 -9.81 -9.31
N GLU A 119 2.34 -10.06 -8.69
CA GLU A 119 3.49 -10.65 -9.36
C GLU A 119 3.17 -12.07 -9.90
N ASP A 120 2.48 -12.88 -9.10
CA ASP A 120 2.06 -14.22 -9.50
C ASP A 120 1.07 -14.19 -10.68
N ILE A 121 0.10 -13.27 -10.67
CA ILE A 121 -0.82 -13.04 -11.80
C ILE A 121 -0.06 -12.61 -13.06
N ALA A 122 0.96 -11.77 -12.90
CA ALA A 122 1.84 -11.34 -13.99
C ALA A 122 2.84 -12.42 -14.46
N GLY A 123 2.79 -13.63 -13.89
CA GLY A 123 3.65 -14.75 -14.27
C GLY A 123 5.10 -14.63 -13.82
N GLY A 124 5.38 -13.83 -12.79
CA GLY A 124 6.72 -13.63 -12.24
C GLY A 124 7.65 -12.77 -13.12
N LEU A 125 7.18 -12.25 -14.25
CA LEU A 125 7.97 -11.47 -15.19
C LEU A 125 8.50 -10.15 -14.60
N MET A 126 7.85 -9.60 -13.57
CA MET A 126 8.27 -8.35 -12.91
C MET A 126 9.73 -8.41 -12.42
N VAL A 127 10.20 -9.58 -11.99
CA VAL A 127 11.57 -9.79 -11.47
C VAL A 127 12.60 -9.93 -12.59
N THR A 128 12.17 -10.40 -13.75
CA THR A 128 13.06 -10.73 -14.88
C THR A 128 12.84 -9.84 -16.11
N MET A 129 11.94 -8.87 -16.00
CA MET A 129 11.62 -7.95 -17.09
C MET A 129 12.86 -7.13 -17.47
N PRO A 130 13.21 -7.05 -18.75
CA PRO A 130 14.24 -6.13 -19.24
C PRO A 130 13.87 -4.67 -18.92
N SER A 131 14.88 -3.80 -18.87
CA SER A 131 14.64 -2.37 -18.72
C SER A 131 13.98 -1.77 -19.97
N GLU A 132 13.32 -0.62 -19.84
CA GLU A 132 12.78 0.12 -20.98
C GLU A 132 13.84 0.37 -22.06
N ARG A 133 15.08 0.65 -21.65
CA ARG A 133 16.22 0.85 -22.57
C ARG A 133 16.53 -0.37 -23.42
N ASP A 134 16.31 -1.56 -22.91
CA ASP A 134 16.52 -2.81 -23.67
C ASP A 134 15.46 -2.95 -24.77
N PHE A 135 14.23 -2.54 -24.50
CA PHE A 135 13.16 -2.52 -25.50
C PHE A 135 13.43 -1.50 -26.62
N ASP A 136 14.14 -0.42 -26.34
CA ASP A 136 14.51 0.62 -27.31
C ASP A 136 15.88 0.39 -27.94
N SER A 137 16.60 -0.64 -27.51
CA SER A 137 17.90 -1.00 -28.05
C SER A 137 17.81 -1.44 -29.51
N PRO A 138 18.65 -0.91 -30.42
CA PRO A 138 18.72 -1.37 -31.80
C PRO A 138 19.19 -2.82 -31.95
N GLU A 139 19.92 -3.36 -30.95
CA GLU A 139 20.46 -4.71 -30.99
C GLU A 139 19.47 -5.77 -30.48
N VAL A 140 18.79 -5.49 -29.35
CA VAL A 140 17.94 -6.49 -28.66
C VAL A 140 16.47 -6.13 -28.59
N GLY A 141 16.09 -4.89 -28.89
CA GLY A 141 14.73 -4.40 -28.71
C GLY A 141 13.67 -5.19 -29.49
N ALA A 142 13.99 -5.60 -30.72
CA ALA A 142 13.09 -6.43 -31.52
C ALA A 142 12.87 -7.82 -30.90
N LEU A 143 13.90 -8.40 -30.28
CA LEU A 143 13.80 -9.66 -29.57
C LEU A 143 13.01 -9.50 -28.27
N CYS A 144 13.25 -8.43 -27.50
CA CYS A 144 12.48 -8.10 -26.31
C CYS A 144 10.97 -8.01 -26.65
N ARG A 145 10.60 -7.20 -27.63
CA ARG A 145 9.18 -7.07 -28.06
C ARG A 145 8.57 -8.38 -28.53
N LYS A 146 9.36 -9.26 -29.14
CA LYS A 146 8.88 -10.57 -29.61
C LYS A 146 8.63 -11.54 -28.47
N TYR A 147 9.56 -11.65 -27.51
CA TYR A 147 9.53 -12.70 -26.50
C TYR A 147 8.85 -12.29 -25.18
N PHE A 148 8.73 -10.98 -24.90
CA PHE A 148 8.00 -10.46 -23.75
C PHE A 148 6.60 -9.94 -24.09
N LYS A 149 6.11 -10.23 -25.29
CA LYS A 149 4.73 -9.92 -25.67
C LYS A 149 3.75 -10.85 -24.92
N GLY A 150 2.67 -10.29 -24.39
CA GLY A 150 1.54 -11.06 -23.87
C GLY A 150 0.84 -11.88 -24.96
N SER A 151 -0.14 -12.70 -24.58
CA SER A 151 -0.86 -13.61 -25.47
C SER A 151 -1.90 -12.93 -26.36
N SER A 152 -2.25 -11.68 -26.06
CA SER A 152 -3.23 -10.90 -26.84
C SER A 152 -2.57 -9.85 -27.71
#